data_c68a98417021d02a13745a80fdaab885
#
_entry.id   c68a98417021d02a13745a80fdaab885
#
_cell.length_a   1.000
_cell.length_b   1.000
_cell.length_c   1.000
_cell.angle_alpha   90.00
_cell.angle_beta   90.00
_cell.angle_gamma   90.00
#
_symmetry.space_group_name_H-M   'P 1'
#
loop_
_entity.id
_entity.type
_entity.pdbx_description
1 polymer ?
#
loop_
_entity_poly.entity_id
_entity_poly.type
_entity_poly.pdbx_seq_one_letter_code
_entity_poly.pdbx_strand_id
1 'polypeptide(L)'
;MNTHLLALQLMAAQGCLGAFDTIYHHELTEALPQRATARRELAIHAVRATIYGVLFVGLSAWVWQGAWAWVLLALFGVEIFLTLWDFVVEDQTRLLPATERVTHTVLAINGGAFIALLMLGMPAATAAPTGFAYAPHGWLSVFLALCGVGVFVSGIRDAFAARALPADAAKAVRFEGPPQTVLVTGATGFIGHSLVPALLASGHRVIVLSREPRKAAWEFGGAVRAVASMAELSPQEGIDVVINLAGARILGWRWSERRKAVLRGSRAGLTEGVVEWIARAARKPRLMINASAVGYYGIQPQGSEQVLNEASPPQAIFMSQLCQEWEAVASRAREHGVPVALARFGLVFGRGGALPSMLLPFRLGFGGRMGTGQQRSSWIHIADLLGAMAHVWRLGANADGAWNFTAPEQPTQQAFAQAAAAELHRPSVVPTPAWPVRLLLGEQSALLLEGAAIAPARLLASGFSFRFPTVREALADLV
;
A
#
# COMPACT_ATOMS: atom_id res chain seq x y z
N MET A 1 18.92 41.24 -17.21
CA MET A 1 17.95 40.33 -16.56
C MET A 1 18.44 40.02 -15.15
N ASN A 2 17.64 40.20 -14.11
CA ASN A 2 18.10 39.96 -12.73
C ASN A 2 18.17 38.42 -12.50
N THR A 3 19.38 37.84 -12.57
CA THR A 3 19.63 36.41 -12.44
C THR A 3 19.18 35.88 -11.09
N HIS A 4 19.31 36.68 -10.04
CA HIS A 4 18.87 36.30 -8.69
C HIS A 4 17.32 36.15 -8.65
N LEU A 5 16.57 37.11 -9.19
CA LEU A 5 15.12 37.02 -9.25
C LEU A 5 14.65 35.82 -10.08
N LEU A 6 15.32 35.54 -11.19
CA LEU A 6 15.01 34.36 -12.00
C LEU A 6 15.27 33.07 -11.23
N ALA A 7 16.36 32.98 -10.48
CA ALA A 7 16.64 31.85 -9.60
C ALA A 7 15.52 31.62 -8.58
N LEU A 8 15.04 32.70 -7.92
CA LEU A 8 13.93 32.61 -6.96
C LEU A 8 12.60 32.18 -7.62
N GLN A 9 12.35 32.57 -8.85
CA GLN A 9 11.17 32.12 -9.63
C GLN A 9 11.27 30.62 -9.96
N LEU A 10 12.45 30.12 -10.34
CA LEU A 10 12.68 28.69 -10.54
C LEU A 10 12.58 27.92 -9.22
N MET A 11 13.02 28.50 -8.11
CA MET A 11 12.80 27.90 -6.78
C MET A 11 11.29 27.81 -6.47
N ALA A 12 10.49 28.81 -6.81
CA ALA A 12 9.04 28.71 -6.62
C ALA A 12 8.42 27.57 -7.45
N ALA A 13 8.86 27.40 -8.69
CA ALA A 13 8.49 26.24 -9.52
C ALA A 13 8.93 24.91 -8.89
N GLN A 14 10.14 24.86 -8.33
CA GLN A 14 10.65 23.69 -7.59
C GLN A 14 9.75 23.33 -6.41
N GLY A 15 9.28 24.32 -5.65
CA GLY A 15 8.38 24.12 -4.53
C GLY A 15 7.03 23.53 -4.96
N CYS A 16 6.45 24.01 -6.05
CA CYS A 16 5.21 23.47 -6.61
C CYS A 16 5.37 22.04 -7.12
N LEU A 17 6.43 21.78 -7.88
CA LEU A 17 6.71 20.45 -8.44
C LEU A 17 7.03 19.43 -7.34
N GLY A 18 7.81 19.83 -6.33
CA GLY A 18 8.14 18.97 -5.19
C GLY A 18 6.91 18.65 -4.33
N ALA A 19 6.01 19.62 -4.14
CA ALA A 19 4.73 19.37 -3.45
C ALA A 19 3.85 18.39 -4.24
N PHE A 20 3.78 18.54 -5.56
CA PHE A 20 3.07 17.60 -6.43
C PHE A 20 3.68 16.18 -6.33
N ASP A 21 4.98 16.06 -6.42
CA ASP A 21 5.70 14.79 -6.34
C ASP A 21 5.42 14.08 -5.01
N THR A 22 5.59 14.79 -3.89
CA THR A 22 5.32 14.26 -2.55
C THR A 22 3.87 13.79 -2.39
N ILE A 23 2.89 14.61 -2.79
CA ILE A 23 1.48 14.27 -2.59
C ILE A 23 1.04 13.17 -3.56
N TYR A 24 1.35 13.30 -4.84
CA TYR A 24 0.85 12.41 -5.87
C TYR A 24 1.63 11.09 -5.93
N HIS A 25 2.97 11.15 -6.03
CA HIS A 25 3.76 9.93 -6.15
C HIS A 25 4.00 9.27 -4.79
N HIS A 26 4.52 9.98 -3.79
CA HIS A 26 4.92 9.35 -2.54
C HIS A 26 3.73 8.94 -1.66
N GLU A 27 2.64 9.73 -1.63
CA GLU A 27 1.50 9.43 -0.76
C GLU A 27 0.40 8.64 -1.46
N LEU A 28 -0.04 9.09 -2.65
CA LEU A 28 -1.25 8.56 -3.27
C LEU A 28 -0.98 7.34 -4.15
N THR A 29 0.12 7.32 -4.93
CA THR A 29 0.37 6.23 -5.89
C THR A 29 1.31 5.17 -5.33
N GLU A 30 2.42 5.55 -4.71
CA GLU A 30 3.45 4.63 -4.23
C GLU A 30 3.34 4.32 -2.73
N ALA A 31 2.71 5.19 -1.95
CA ALA A 31 2.52 5.03 -0.51
C ALA A 31 3.84 4.71 0.23
N LEU A 32 4.91 5.46 -0.07
CA LEU A 32 6.27 5.22 0.44
C LEU A 32 6.34 5.12 1.98
N PRO A 33 5.63 5.95 2.76
CA PRO A 33 5.64 5.83 4.22
C PRO A 33 5.16 4.48 4.76
N GLN A 34 4.57 3.64 3.91
CA GLN A 34 3.98 2.36 4.26
C GLN A 34 4.79 1.16 3.71
N ARG A 35 5.83 1.42 2.91
CA ARG A 35 6.69 0.39 2.30
C ARG A 35 7.94 0.15 3.14
N ALA A 36 8.10 -1.06 3.68
CA ALA A 36 9.28 -1.42 4.47
C ALA A 36 10.61 -1.21 3.68
N THR A 37 10.60 -1.42 2.37
CA THR A 37 11.76 -1.22 1.48
C THR A 37 12.12 0.25 1.29
N ALA A 38 11.19 1.19 1.50
CA ALA A 38 11.40 2.63 1.29
C ALA A 38 12.08 3.34 2.47
N ARG A 39 12.48 2.62 3.54
CA ARG A 39 13.08 3.24 4.74
C ARG A 39 14.29 4.11 4.43
N ARG A 40 15.21 3.65 3.55
CA ARG A 40 16.42 4.41 3.19
C ARG A 40 16.05 5.63 2.34
N GLU A 41 15.17 5.46 1.37
CA GLU A 41 14.64 6.51 0.51
C GLU A 41 13.99 7.62 1.36
N LEU A 42 13.06 7.28 2.27
CA LEU A 42 12.43 8.22 3.18
C LEU A 42 13.44 8.95 4.10
N ALA A 43 14.50 8.28 4.53
CA ALA A 43 15.54 8.92 5.33
C ALA A 43 16.33 9.96 4.50
N ILE A 44 16.63 9.68 3.23
CA ILE A 44 17.26 10.63 2.31
C ILE A 44 16.30 11.80 2.05
N HIS A 45 15.03 11.54 1.76
CA HIS A 45 14.01 12.57 1.56
C HIS A 45 13.87 13.50 2.78
N ALA A 46 13.91 12.97 4.00
CA ALA A 46 13.85 13.77 5.23
C ALA A 46 15.03 14.73 5.34
N VAL A 47 16.25 14.30 5.02
CA VAL A 47 17.44 15.16 5.02
C VAL A 47 17.36 16.22 3.92
N ARG A 48 17.01 15.83 2.69
CA ARG A 48 16.85 16.75 1.56
C ARG A 48 15.77 17.80 1.84
N ALA A 49 14.61 17.38 2.37
CA ALA A 49 13.54 18.28 2.75
C ALA A 49 13.97 19.29 3.82
N THR A 50 14.83 18.88 4.76
CA THR A 50 15.42 19.80 5.75
C THR A 50 16.30 20.84 5.06
N ILE A 51 17.18 20.42 4.13
CA ILE A 51 18.05 21.33 3.36
C ILE A 51 17.21 22.30 2.53
N TYR A 52 16.21 21.78 1.80
CA TYR A 52 15.30 22.64 1.02
C TYR A 52 14.51 23.61 1.90
N GLY A 53 14.07 23.19 3.09
CA GLY A 53 13.41 24.07 4.05
C GLY A 53 14.30 25.26 4.43
N VAL A 54 15.56 25.00 4.75
CA VAL A 54 16.56 26.04 5.06
C VAL A 54 16.82 26.94 3.84
N LEU A 55 16.99 26.36 2.65
CA LEU A 55 17.25 27.12 1.42
C LEU A 55 16.07 28.01 1.04
N PHE A 56 14.84 27.49 1.06
CA PHE A 56 13.65 28.24 0.71
C PHE A 56 13.39 29.42 1.67
N VAL A 57 13.48 29.16 3.00
CA VAL A 57 13.31 30.21 3.99
C VAL A 57 14.50 31.19 3.93
N GLY A 58 15.71 30.67 3.87
CA GLY A 58 16.93 31.46 3.93
C GLY A 58 17.17 32.35 2.69
N LEU A 59 16.72 31.91 1.51
CA LEU A 59 16.83 32.68 0.25
C LEU A 59 15.59 33.50 -0.06
N SER A 60 14.48 33.31 0.67
CA SER A 60 13.22 33.99 0.40
C SER A 60 13.31 35.52 0.41
N ALA A 61 14.10 36.04 1.35
CA ALA A 61 14.23 37.50 1.56
C ALA A 61 15.66 37.92 1.96
N TRP A 62 16.64 37.03 1.88
CA TRP A 62 18.03 37.33 2.25
C TRP A 62 19.03 36.82 1.22
N VAL A 63 20.05 37.62 0.98
CA VAL A 63 21.26 37.23 0.25
C VAL A 63 22.32 36.85 1.25
N TRP A 64 22.86 35.65 1.13
CA TRP A 64 23.88 35.12 2.04
C TRP A 64 25.28 35.62 1.60
N GLN A 65 26.02 36.26 2.51
CA GLN A 65 27.27 36.95 2.19
C GLN A 65 28.43 36.46 3.05
N GLY A 66 29.67 36.64 2.57
CA GLY A 66 30.89 36.28 3.26
C GLY A 66 30.93 34.76 3.58
N ALA A 67 31.14 34.42 4.84
CA ALA A 67 31.19 33.05 5.31
C ALA A 67 29.89 32.29 5.07
N TRP A 68 28.73 32.96 5.12
CA TRP A 68 27.43 32.33 4.82
C TRP A 68 27.28 31.97 3.36
N ALA A 69 27.91 32.67 2.44
CA ALA A 69 27.92 32.26 1.03
C ALA A 69 28.64 30.91 0.83
N TRP A 70 29.70 30.63 1.58
CA TRP A 70 30.38 29.34 1.59
C TRP A 70 29.52 28.24 2.20
N VAL A 71 28.72 28.53 3.25
CA VAL A 71 27.77 27.61 3.81
C VAL A 71 26.67 27.26 2.77
N LEU A 72 26.17 28.25 2.04
CA LEU A 72 25.21 28.05 0.95
C LEU A 72 25.77 27.13 -0.13
N LEU A 73 27.03 27.35 -0.52
CA LEU A 73 27.73 26.50 -1.51
C LEU A 73 27.85 25.06 -1.01
N ALA A 74 28.19 24.85 0.26
CA ALA A 74 28.27 23.53 0.87
C ALA A 74 26.90 22.84 0.89
N LEU A 75 25.83 23.56 1.21
CA LEU A 75 24.46 23.01 1.18
C LEU A 75 24.05 22.57 -0.22
N PHE A 76 24.39 23.34 -1.27
CA PHE A 76 24.14 22.92 -2.66
C PHE A 76 24.95 21.67 -3.02
N GLY A 77 26.21 21.57 -2.61
CA GLY A 77 27.03 20.38 -2.83
C GLY A 77 26.42 19.13 -2.19
N VAL A 78 25.99 19.25 -0.94
CA VAL A 78 25.32 18.15 -0.21
C VAL A 78 23.99 17.78 -0.89
N GLU A 79 23.17 18.76 -1.32
CA GLU A 79 21.90 18.52 -1.97
C GLU A 79 22.08 17.79 -3.32
N ILE A 80 23.03 18.22 -4.14
CA ILE A 80 23.35 17.53 -5.41
C ILE A 80 23.78 16.08 -5.14
N PHE A 81 24.66 15.87 -4.16
CA PHE A 81 25.11 14.54 -3.80
C PHE A 81 23.93 13.66 -3.34
N LEU A 82 23.06 14.18 -2.47
CA LEU A 82 21.89 13.45 -1.99
C LEU A 82 20.88 13.16 -3.09
N THR A 83 20.69 14.07 -4.05
CA THR A 83 19.84 13.84 -5.23
C THR A 83 20.35 12.68 -6.07
N LEU A 84 21.67 12.64 -6.35
CA LEU A 84 22.27 11.55 -7.10
C LEU A 84 22.21 10.22 -6.35
N TRP A 85 22.43 10.26 -5.03
CA TRP A 85 22.33 9.09 -4.17
C TRP A 85 20.89 8.56 -4.12
N ASP A 86 19.90 9.44 -4.07
CA ASP A 86 18.49 9.10 -4.07
C ASP A 86 18.10 8.29 -5.32
N PHE A 87 18.52 8.76 -6.50
CA PHE A 87 18.31 8.01 -7.76
C PHE A 87 18.92 6.60 -7.72
N VAL A 88 20.09 6.44 -7.10
CA VAL A 88 20.72 5.12 -6.96
C VAL A 88 19.91 4.23 -6.00
N VAL A 89 19.44 4.78 -4.88
CA VAL A 89 18.64 4.04 -3.90
C VAL A 89 17.28 3.67 -4.49
N GLU A 90 16.62 4.60 -5.18
CA GLU A 90 15.35 4.36 -5.87
C GLU A 90 15.49 3.21 -6.89
N ASP A 91 16.51 3.24 -7.74
CA ASP A 91 16.76 2.21 -8.74
C ASP A 91 17.04 0.83 -8.13
N GLN A 92 17.55 0.78 -6.89
CA GLN A 92 17.78 -0.45 -6.15
C GLN A 92 16.55 -0.95 -5.38
N THR A 93 15.61 -0.08 -5.04
CA THR A 93 14.50 -0.40 -4.14
C THR A 93 13.17 -0.58 -4.83
N ARG A 94 12.94 0.06 -5.98
CA ARG A 94 11.69 0.00 -6.72
C ARG A 94 11.83 0.44 -8.18
N LEU A 95 10.94 -0.05 -9.04
CA LEU A 95 10.79 0.48 -10.39
C LEU A 95 9.92 1.74 -10.35
N LEU A 96 10.51 2.88 -10.67
CA LEU A 96 9.81 4.15 -10.74
C LEU A 96 8.76 4.15 -11.87
N PRO A 97 7.51 4.56 -11.59
CA PRO A 97 6.52 4.84 -12.61
C PRO A 97 7.05 5.86 -13.64
N ALA A 98 6.59 5.75 -14.88
CA ALA A 98 7.06 6.65 -15.95
C ALA A 98 6.79 8.13 -15.61
N THR A 99 5.65 8.44 -14.99
CA THR A 99 5.28 9.79 -14.54
C THR A 99 6.23 10.33 -13.48
N GLU A 100 6.59 9.51 -12.50
CA GLU A 100 7.52 9.87 -11.42
C GLU A 100 8.93 10.13 -11.96
N ARG A 101 9.42 9.27 -12.88
CA ARG A 101 10.71 9.51 -13.56
C ARG A 101 10.74 10.85 -14.31
N VAL A 102 9.66 11.21 -14.99
CA VAL A 102 9.55 12.51 -15.67
C VAL A 102 9.57 13.63 -14.64
N THR A 103 8.81 13.54 -13.56
CA THR A 103 8.78 14.56 -12.49
C THR A 103 10.15 14.73 -11.85
N HIS A 104 10.84 13.65 -11.50
CA HIS A 104 12.20 13.69 -10.94
C HIS A 104 13.21 14.28 -11.91
N THR A 105 13.11 13.98 -13.22
CA THR A 105 13.97 14.58 -14.25
C THR A 105 13.74 16.09 -14.33
N VAL A 106 12.48 16.54 -14.34
CA VAL A 106 12.15 17.98 -14.38
C VAL A 106 12.62 18.68 -13.10
N LEU A 107 12.44 18.07 -11.94
CA LEU A 107 12.94 18.58 -10.65
C LEU A 107 14.47 18.73 -10.66
N ALA A 108 15.20 17.73 -11.17
CA ALA A 108 16.66 17.77 -11.25
C ALA A 108 17.16 18.86 -12.20
N ILE A 109 16.53 19.02 -13.39
CA ILE A 109 16.87 20.07 -14.36
C ILE A 109 16.60 21.44 -13.76
N ASN A 110 15.41 21.65 -13.16
CA ASN A 110 15.04 22.93 -12.56
C ASN A 110 15.92 23.27 -11.36
N GLY A 111 16.23 22.26 -10.52
CA GLY A 111 17.17 22.40 -9.40
C GLY A 111 18.55 22.84 -9.85
N GLY A 112 19.12 22.16 -10.84
CA GLY A 112 20.40 22.54 -11.44
C GLY A 112 20.39 23.96 -12.03
N ALA A 113 19.28 24.35 -12.66
CA ALA A 113 19.15 25.66 -13.29
C ALA A 113 19.15 26.80 -12.24
N PHE A 114 18.35 26.71 -11.17
CA PHE A 114 18.35 27.77 -10.15
C PHE A 114 19.67 27.80 -9.38
N ILE A 115 20.31 26.66 -9.09
CA ILE A 115 21.63 26.61 -8.47
C ILE A 115 22.66 27.33 -9.38
N ALA A 116 22.69 27.00 -10.69
CA ALA A 116 23.59 27.63 -11.62
C ALA A 116 23.43 29.16 -11.67
N LEU A 117 22.18 29.65 -11.66
CA LEU A 117 21.91 31.09 -11.62
C LEU A 117 22.41 31.77 -10.33
N LEU A 118 22.24 31.10 -9.18
CA LEU A 118 22.77 31.59 -7.90
C LEU A 118 24.30 31.58 -7.87
N MET A 119 24.94 30.58 -8.52
CA MET A 119 26.41 30.51 -8.65
C MET A 119 26.99 31.70 -9.39
N LEU A 120 26.27 32.34 -10.32
CA LEU A 120 26.73 33.57 -11.00
C LEU A 120 26.93 34.75 -10.03
N GLY A 121 26.20 34.80 -8.93
CA GLY A 121 26.34 35.79 -7.87
C GLY A 121 27.38 35.47 -6.79
N MET A 122 27.88 34.23 -6.74
CA MET A 122 28.76 33.76 -5.65
C MET A 122 30.07 34.53 -5.52
N PRO A 123 30.80 34.94 -6.60
CA PRO A 123 32.03 35.69 -6.45
C PRO A 123 31.84 37.01 -5.68
N ALA A 124 30.75 37.72 -5.97
CA ALA A 124 30.42 38.96 -5.25
C ALA A 124 29.92 38.67 -3.84
N ALA A 125 29.13 37.62 -3.65
CA ALA A 125 28.62 37.26 -2.32
C ALA A 125 29.72 36.81 -1.36
N THR A 126 30.71 36.04 -1.81
CA THR A 126 31.83 35.58 -0.98
C THR A 126 32.83 36.69 -0.65
N ALA A 127 32.96 37.71 -1.51
CA ALA A 127 33.83 38.87 -1.28
C ALA A 127 33.19 39.91 -0.35
N ALA A 128 31.89 39.85 -0.11
CA ALA A 128 31.17 40.79 0.79
C ALA A 128 31.44 40.46 2.26
N PRO A 129 31.22 41.44 3.18
CA PRO A 129 31.28 41.18 4.63
C PRO A 129 30.31 40.09 5.03
N THR A 130 30.72 39.24 5.99
CA THR A 130 29.91 38.14 6.49
C THR A 130 28.59 38.64 7.09
N GLY A 131 27.46 38.20 6.55
CA GLY A 131 26.12 38.57 7.02
C GLY A 131 25.00 38.10 6.08
N PHE A 132 23.79 38.60 6.38
CA PHE A 132 22.59 38.40 5.59
C PHE A 132 22.09 39.76 5.13
N ALA A 133 22.10 40.02 3.81
CA ALA A 133 21.54 41.25 3.26
C ALA A 133 20.06 41.05 2.99
N TYR A 134 19.21 41.85 3.62
CA TYR A 134 17.77 41.80 3.43
C TYR A 134 17.37 42.33 2.05
N ALA A 135 16.76 41.49 1.25
CA ALA A 135 16.37 41.75 -0.14
C ALA A 135 15.03 41.06 -0.49
N PRO A 136 13.90 41.57 0.03
CA PRO A 136 12.61 40.96 -0.18
C PRO A 136 12.09 41.21 -1.60
N HIS A 137 11.36 40.24 -2.13
CA HIS A 137 10.72 40.26 -3.46
C HIS A 137 9.19 40.17 -3.37
N GLY A 138 8.59 40.85 -2.38
CA GLY A 138 7.14 40.91 -2.18
C GLY A 138 6.50 39.53 -1.98
N TRP A 139 5.44 39.25 -2.72
CA TRP A 139 4.72 37.97 -2.58
C TRP A 139 5.56 36.74 -2.91
N LEU A 140 6.59 36.85 -3.73
CA LEU A 140 7.48 35.75 -4.03
C LEU A 140 8.24 35.30 -2.77
N SER A 141 8.72 36.25 -1.94
CA SER A 141 9.37 35.94 -0.67
C SER A 141 8.44 35.23 0.29
N VAL A 142 7.19 35.67 0.41
CA VAL A 142 6.18 35.03 1.25
C VAL A 142 5.92 33.60 0.77
N PHE A 143 5.72 33.43 -0.53
CA PHE A 143 5.46 32.12 -1.13
C PHE A 143 6.61 31.14 -0.90
N LEU A 144 7.86 31.59 -1.13
CA LEU A 144 9.06 30.76 -0.87
C LEU A 144 9.18 30.38 0.61
N ALA A 145 8.95 31.33 1.53
CA ALA A 145 8.97 31.01 2.96
C ALA A 145 7.91 29.96 3.33
N LEU A 146 6.70 30.05 2.79
CA LEU A 146 5.64 29.05 2.99
C LEU A 146 6.02 27.70 2.40
N CYS A 147 6.58 27.66 1.20
CA CYS A 147 7.13 26.43 0.60
C CYS A 147 8.20 25.80 1.50
N GLY A 148 9.12 26.64 2.05
CA GLY A 148 10.17 26.18 2.96
C GLY A 148 9.63 25.55 4.24
N VAL A 149 8.64 26.17 4.88
CA VAL A 149 7.96 25.59 6.04
C VAL A 149 7.25 24.29 5.67
N GLY A 150 6.53 24.27 4.56
CA GLY A 150 5.79 23.07 4.10
C GLY A 150 6.72 21.88 3.83
N VAL A 151 7.83 22.11 3.12
CA VAL A 151 8.80 21.06 2.81
C VAL A 151 9.53 20.57 4.05
N PHE A 152 9.83 21.47 4.99
CA PHE A 152 10.45 21.10 6.27
C PHE A 152 9.53 20.20 7.11
N VAL A 153 8.23 20.54 7.20
CA VAL A 153 7.22 19.72 7.89
C VAL A 153 7.09 18.34 7.23
N SER A 154 7.12 18.28 5.87
CA SER A 154 7.13 17.03 5.14
C SER A 154 8.37 16.18 5.49
N GLY A 155 9.55 16.80 5.58
CA GLY A 155 10.78 16.11 5.97
C GLY A 155 10.73 15.52 7.39
N ILE A 156 10.16 16.24 8.35
CA ILE A 156 9.92 15.73 9.71
C ILE A 156 9.03 14.49 9.66
N ARG A 157 7.95 14.55 8.90
CA ARG A 157 7.03 13.41 8.73
C ARG A 157 7.74 12.20 8.11
N ASP A 158 8.54 12.40 7.06
CA ASP A 158 9.29 11.33 6.41
C ASP A 158 10.35 10.71 7.34
N ALA A 159 10.98 11.53 8.21
CA ALA A 159 11.89 11.04 9.24
C ALA A 159 11.16 10.13 10.26
N PHE A 160 9.96 10.51 10.69
CA PHE A 160 9.14 9.68 11.57
C PHE A 160 8.68 8.40 10.86
N ALA A 161 8.24 8.50 9.60
CA ALA A 161 7.86 7.34 8.80
C ALA A 161 9.04 6.37 8.63
N ALA A 162 10.24 6.87 8.29
CA ALA A 162 11.43 6.05 8.16
C ALA A 162 11.82 5.32 9.46
N ARG A 163 11.58 5.95 10.64
CA ARG A 163 11.81 5.32 11.95
C ARG A 163 10.74 4.30 12.32
N ALA A 164 9.49 4.56 11.94
CA ALA A 164 8.37 3.69 12.24
C ALA A 164 8.36 2.42 11.36
N LEU A 165 9.00 2.45 10.19
CA LEU A 165 9.14 1.27 9.35
C LEU A 165 10.05 0.25 10.07
N PRO A 166 9.57 -1.01 10.28
CA PRO A 166 10.32 -2.00 11.02
C PRO A 166 11.68 -2.26 10.38
N ALA A 167 12.73 -2.21 11.20
CA ALA A 167 14.08 -2.56 10.80
C ALA A 167 14.23 -4.08 10.61
N ASP A 168 13.34 -4.86 11.22
CA ASP A 168 13.45 -6.29 11.37
C ASP A 168 12.23 -7.04 10.80
N ALA A 169 12.53 -7.99 9.92
CA ALA A 169 11.68 -9.12 9.60
C ALA A 169 11.46 -10.08 10.81
N ALA A 170 11.89 -9.71 12.01
CA ALA A 170 11.96 -10.57 13.20
C ALA A 170 10.60 -10.97 13.79
N LYS A 171 9.49 -10.45 13.29
CA LYS A 171 8.13 -10.91 13.61
C LYS A 171 7.38 -11.48 12.41
N ALA A 172 8.11 -11.87 11.36
CA ALA A 172 7.52 -12.45 10.16
C ALA A 172 6.86 -13.78 10.50
N VAL A 173 5.62 -13.92 10.05
CA VAL A 173 4.92 -15.21 10.08
C VAL A 173 5.76 -16.23 9.33
N ARG A 174 5.95 -17.42 9.92
CA ARG A 174 6.70 -18.51 9.31
C ARG A 174 5.75 -19.57 8.75
N PHE A 175 6.03 -19.99 7.54
CA PHE A 175 5.41 -21.14 6.89
C PHE A 175 6.29 -22.37 7.17
N GLU A 176 5.96 -23.08 8.24
CA GLU A 176 6.78 -24.18 8.74
C GLU A 176 6.70 -25.43 7.83
N GLY A 177 7.79 -26.19 7.79
CA GLY A 177 7.91 -27.43 7.05
C GLY A 177 9.18 -27.50 6.20
N PRO A 178 9.42 -28.61 5.49
CA PRO A 178 10.54 -28.71 4.56
C PRO A 178 10.42 -27.69 3.42
N PRO A 179 11.55 -27.32 2.79
CA PRO A 179 11.53 -26.44 1.64
C PRO A 179 10.57 -26.93 0.55
N GLN A 180 9.66 -26.09 0.11
CA GLN A 180 8.63 -26.36 -0.88
C GLN A 180 8.68 -25.36 -2.01
N THR A 181 8.19 -25.75 -3.20
CA THR A 181 7.98 -24.84 -4.32
C THR A 181 6.55 -24.33 -4.29
N VAL A 182 6.38 -23.02 -4.18
CA VAL A 182 5.08 -22.35 -4.01
C VAL A 182 4.77 -21.49 -5.24
N LEU A 183 3.67 -21.76 -5.90
CA LEU A 183 3.14 -20.85 -6.92
C LEU A 183 2.26 -19.79 -6.25
N VAL A 184 2.59 -18.53 -6.44
CA VAL A 184 1.81 -17.39 -5.93
C VAL A 184 1.30 -16.55 -7.10
N THR A 185 0.00 -16.37 -7.19
CA THR A 185 -0.61 -15.38 -8.08
C THR A 185 -0.98 -14.13 -7.29
N GLY A 186 -0.95 -12.95 -7.91
CA GLY A 186 -1.21 -11.70 -7.19
C GLY A 186 -0.11 -11.30 -6.20
N ALA A 187 1.11 -11.81 -6.38
CA ALA A 187 2.25 -11.56 -5.51
C ALA A 187 2.63 -10.07 -5.39
N THR A 188 2.45 -9.28 -6.45
CA THR A 188 2.71 -7.83 -6.48
C THR A 188 1.57 -6.98 -5.90
N GLY A 189 0.54 -7.62 -5.35
CA GLY A 189 -0.55 -6.96 -4.62
C GLY A 189 -0.21 -6.74 -3.14
N PHE A 190 -1.07 -6.01 -2.42
CA PHE A 190 -0.88 -5.67 -1.00
C PHE A 190 -0.58 -6.89 -0.12
N ILE A 191 -1.38 -7.95 -0.20
CA ILE A 191 -1.17 -9.18 0.58
C ILE A 191 0.09 -9.91 0.08
N GLY A 192 0.29 -9.98 -1.23
CA GLY A 192 1.42 -10.68 -1.85
C GLY A 192 2.77 -10.10 -1.45
N HIS A 193 2.89 -8.78 -1.33
CA HIS A 193 4.10 -8.10 -0.84
C HIS A 193 4.50 -8.48 0.59
N SER A 194 3.54 -8.90 1.40
CA SER A 194 3.81 -9.41 2.75
C SER A 194 4.03 -10.92 2.77
N LEU A 195 3.32 -11.66 1.91
CA LEU A 195 3.35 -13.12 1.85
C LEU A 195 4.65 -13.66 1.24
N VAL A 196 5.07 -13.11 0.08
CA VAL A 196 6.25 -13.63 -0.64
C VAL A 196 7.53 -13.54 0.20
N PRO A 197 7.85 -12.41 0.85
CA PRO A 197 9.00 -12.36 1.77
C PRO A 197 8.90 -13.35 2.93
N ALA A 198 7.70 -13.59 3.48
CA ALA A 198 7.50 -14.56 4.56
C ALA A 198 7.76 -15.99 4.10
N LEU A 199 7.35 -16.36 2.89
CA LEU A 199 7.64 -17.65 2.27
C LEU A 199 9.14 -17.84 2.01
N LEU A 200 9.81 -16.83 1.44
CA LEU A 200 11.26 -16.84 1.18
C LEU A 200 12.06 -16.94 2.49
N ALA A 201 11.68 -16.16 3.51
CA ALA A 201 12.31 -16.20 4.83
C ALA A 201 12.09 -17.55 5.56
N SER A 202 11.06 -18.30 5.16
CA SER A 202 10.78 -19.66 5.64
C SER A 202 11.55 -20.75 4.86
N GLY A 203 12.36 -20.36 3.86
CA GLY A 203 13.19 -21.28 3.06
C GLY A 203 12.47 -21.92 1.87
N HIS A 204 11.29 -21.43 1.49
CA HIS A 204 10.55 -21.94 0.33
C HIS A 204 11.01 -21.27 -0.97
N ARG A 205 10.90 -21.99 -2.09
CA ARG A 205 11.08 -21.45 -3.43
C ARG A 205 9.75 -20.88 -3.93
N VAL A 206 9.76 -19.64 -4.42
CA VAL A 206 8.53 -18.97 -4.87
C VAL A 206 8.57 -18.76 -6.37
N ILE A 207 7.51 -19.21 -7.04
CA ILE A 207 7.20 -18.90 -8.43
C ILE A 207 6.05 -17.90 -8.42
N VAL A 208 6.19 -16.78 -9.12
CA VAL A 208 5.20 -15.71 -9.18
C VAL A 208 4.58 -15.66 -10.56
N LEU A 209 3.25 -15.75 -10.65
CA LEU A 209 2.51 -15.45 -11.87
C LEU A 209 2.16 -13.95 -11.89
N SER A 210 2.71 -13.22 -12.85
CA SER A 210 2.52 -11.76 -12.98
C SER A 210 2.43 -11.35 -14.43
N ARG A 211 1.60 -10.36 -14.73
CA ARG A 211 1.52 -9.71 -16.06
C ARG A 211 2.82 -8.99 -16.43
N GLU A 212 3.61 -8.61 -15.44
CA GLU A 212 4.90 -7.93 -15.55
C GLU A 212 5.99 -8.74 -14.82
N PRO A 213 6.42 -9.91 -15.36
CA PRO A 213 7.29 -10.84 -14.65
C PRO A 213 8.65 -10.25 -14.30
N ARG A 214 9.24 -9.41 -15.18
CA ARG A 214 10.50 -8.72 -14.89
C ARG A 214 10.39 -7.78 -13.70
N LYS A 215 9.30 -7.01 -13.64
CA LYS A 215 9.01 -6.12 -12.52
C LYS A 215 8.80 -6.92 -11.24
N ALA A 216 8.01 -7.99 -11.29
CA ALA A 216 7.78 -8.85 -10.13
C ALA A 216 9.08 -9.49 -9.61
N ALA A 217 9.93 -10.02 -10.48
CA ALA A 217 11.22 -10.58 -10.08
C ALA A 217 12.11 -9.51 -9.41
N TRP A 218 12.13 -8.32 -9.96
CA TRP A 218 12.91 -7.22 -9.42
C TRP A 218 12.38 -6.73 -8.06
N GLU A 219 11.06 -6.58 -7.87
CA GLU A 219 10.42 -6.19 -6.60
C GLU A 219 10.77 -7.14 -5.44
N PHE A 220 11.08 -8.40 -5.74
CA PHE A 220 11.53 -9.39 -4.76
C PHE A 220 13.05 -9.64 -4.80
N GLY A 221 13.83 -8.68 -5.31
CA GLY A 221 15.29 -8.73 -5.31
C GLY A 221 15.89 -9.91 -6.10
N GLY A 222 15.19 -10.42 -7.10
CA GLY A 222 15.59 -11.58 -7.88
C GLY A 222 15.42 -12.94 -7.16
N ALA A 223 14.88 -12.95 -5.95
CA ALA A 223 14.71 -14.17 -5.13
C ALA A 223 13.53 -15.05 -5.59
N VAL A 224 12.73 -14.62 -6.56
CA VAL A 224 11.59 -15.36 -7.10
C VAL A 224 11.78 -15.65 -8.59
N ARG A 225 11.27 -16.77 -9.06
CA ARG A 225 11.06 -16.99 -10.49
C ARG A 225 9.71 -16.39 -10.88
N ALA A 226 9.69 -15.49 -11.82
CA ALA A 226 8.47 -14.88 -12.31
C ALA A 226 8.13 -15.37 -13.73
N VAL A 227 6.86 -15.67 -13.97
CA VAL A 227 6.29 -16.12 -15.25
C VAL A 227 5.12 -15.24 -15.65
N ALA A 228 4.92 -15.05 -16.97
CA ALA A 228 3.83 -14.24 -17.50
C ALA A 228 2.51 -15.03 -17.64
N SER A 229 2.59 -16.35 -17.83
CA SER A 229 1.43 -17.19 -18.03
C SER A 229 1.64 -18.58 -17.43
N MET A 230 0.54 -19.30 -17.18
CA MET A 230 0.56 -20.71 -16.76
C MET A 230 1.14 -21.63 -17.82
N ALA A 231 1.19 -21.22 -19.09
CA ALA A 231 1.76 -21.98 -20.18
C ALA A 231 3.30 -22.12 -20.08
N GLU A 232 3.97 -21.19 -19.38
CA GLU A 232 5.40 -21.25 -19.14
C GLU A 232 5.81 -22.27 -18.05
N LEU A 233 4.82 -22.81 -17.32
CA LEU A 233 5.04 -23.81 -16.28
C LEU A 233 4.91 -25.22 -16.88
N SER A 234 6.02 -25.96 -16.84
CA SER A 234 6.02 -27.37 -17.26
C SER A 234 5.13 -28.20 -16.36
N PRO A 235 4.46 -29.24 -16.88
CA PRO A 235 3.79 -30.25 -16.03
C PRO A 235 4.73 -30.91 -15.01
N GLN A 236 6.02 -30.94 -15.24
CA GLN A 236 7.04 -31.49 -14.34
C GLN A 236 7.59 -30.47 -13.32
N GLU A 237 7.05 -29.25 -13.27
CA GLU A 237 7.58 -28.14 -12.44
C GLU A 237 7.68 -28.47 -10.94
N GLY A 238 6.90 -29.42 -10.45
CA GLY A 238 6.99 -29.87 -9.06
C GLY A 238 6.52 -28.84 -8.04
N ILE A 239 5.45 -28.11 -8.35
CA ILE A 239 4.83 -27.16 -7.42
C ILE A 239 4.11 -27.92 -6.30
N ASP A 240 4.48 -27.61 -5.05
CA ASP A 240 3.95 -28.27 -3.86
C ASP A 240 2.69 -27.61 -3.32
N VAL A 241 2.61 -26.27 -3.41
CA VAL A 241 1.45 -25.49 -2.94
C VAL A 241 1.15 -24.37 -3.93
N VAL A 242 -0.13 -24.14 -4.13
CA VAL A 242 -0.63 -22.99 -4.89
C VAL A 242 -1.32 -22.01 -3.95
N ILE A 243 -0.91 -20.73 -3.99
CA ILE A 243 -1.57 -19.63 -3.28
C ILE A 243 -2.09 -18.65 -4.33
N ASN A 244 -3.40 -18.64 -4.52
CA ASN A 244 -4.06 -17.84 -5.55
C ASN A 244 -4.70 -16.59 -4.94
N LEU A 245 -4.02 -15.43 -5.05
CA LEU A 245 -4.47 -14.14 -4.52
C LEU A 245 -4.84 -13.15 -5.63
N ALA A 246 -4.77 -13.55 -6.91
CA ALA A 246 -4.97 -12.63 -8.00
C ALA A 246 -6.42 -12.14 -8.09
N GLY A 247 -6.57 -10.83 -8.27
CA GLY A 247 -7.87 -10.20 -8.46
C GLY A 247 -7.72 -8.70 -8.72
N ALA A 248 -8.45 -8.18 -9.70
CA ALA A 248 -8.52 -6.74 -9.92
C ALA A 248 -9.16 -6.04 -8.70
N ARG A 249 -8.73 -4.80 -8.41
CA ARG A 249 -9.30 -4.00 -7.30
C ARG A 249 -10.82 -3.92 -7.42
N ILE A 250 -11.52 -4.18 -6.33
CA ILE A 250 -12.99 -4.15 -6.27
C ILE A 250 -13.49 -2.70 -6.28
N LEU A 251 -12.94 -1.88 -5.38
CA LEU A 251 -13.25 -0.45 -5.29
C LEU A 251 -12.57 0.33 -6.42
N GLY A 252 -13.30 1.29 -6.98
CA GLY A 252 -12.83 2.15 -8.06
C GLY A 252 -14.00 2.93 -8.67
N TRP A 253 -14.00 3.12 -10.01
CA TRP A 253 -15.13 3.69 -10.73
C TRP A 253 -16.35 2.76 -10.67
N ARG A 254 -17.56 3.30 -10.85
CA ARG A 254 -18.82 2.57 -10.83
C ARG A 254 -18.73 1.23 -11.59
N TRP A 255 -19.38 0.20 -11.09
CA TRP A 255 -19.44 -1.09 -11.74
C TRP A 255 -20.33 -1.04 -12.99
N SER A 256 -19.70 -0.88 -14.14
CA SER A 256 -20.30 -1.16 -15.44
C SER A 256 -20.18 -2.66 -15.73
N GLU A 257 -20.95 -3.16 -16.70
CA GLU A 257 -20.85 -4.55 -17.12
C GLU A 257 -19.43 -4.91 -17.61
N ARG A 258 -18.75 -3.96 -18.29
CA ARG A 258 -17.34 -4.12 -18.65
C ARG A 258 -16.45 -4.27 -17.40
N ARG A 259 -16.71 -3.51 -16.35
CA ARG A 259 -15.94 -3.62 -15.09
C ARG A 259 -16.23 -4.94 -14.39
N LYS A 260 -17.49 -5.37 -14.32
CA LYS A 260 -17.89 -6.67 -13.76
C LYS A 260 -17.23 -7.83 -14.51
N ALA A 261 -17.15 -7.76 -15.85
CA ALA A 261 -16.42 -8.75 -16.67
C ALA A 261 -14.92 -8.79 -16.31
N VAL A 262 -14.26 -7.64 -16.10
CA VAL A 262 -12.87 -7.59 -15.65
C VAL A 262 -12.71 -8.22 -14.26
N LEU A 263 -13.65 -7.97 -13.34
CA LEU A 263 -13.62 -8.56 -12.00
C LEU A 263 -13.75 -10.08 -12.03
N ARG A 264 -14.64 -10.63 -12.90
CA ARG A 264 -14.79 -12.07 -13.12
C ARG A 264 -13.54 -12.67 -13.77
N GLY A 265 -13.09 -12.10 -14.87
CA GLY A 265 -11.91 -12.61 -15.61
C GLY A 265 -10.63 -12.63 -14.78
N SER A 266 -10.43 -11.62 -13.93
CA SER A 266 -9.25 -11.54 -13.06
C SER A 266 -9.28 -12.54 -11.90
N ARG A 267 -10.40 -13.17 -11.62
CA ARG A 267 -10.60 -14.18 -10.57
C ARG A 267 -10.88 -15.54 -11.16
N ALA A 268 -12.11 -15.78 -11.59
CA ALA A 268 -12.53 -17.07 -12.16
C ALA A 268 -11.67 -17.46 -13.37
N GLY A 269 -11.48 -16.56 -14.34
CA GLY A 269 -10.72 -16.87 -15.55
C GLY A 269 -9.22 -17.17 -15.27
N LEU A 270 -8.58 -16.44 -14.36
CA LEU A 270 -7.20 -16.75 -13.97
C LEU A 270 -7.12 -18.06 -13.20
N THR A 271 -8.07 -18.29 -12.27
CA THR A 271 -8.14 -19.52 -11.48
C THR A 271 -8.36 -20.75 -12.37
N GLU A 272 -9.11 -20.62 -13.45
CA GLU A 272 -9.30 -21.68 -14.44
C GLU A 272 -7.97 -22.14 -15.03
N GLY A 273 -7.10 -21.20 -15.46
CA GLY A 273 -5.77 -21.53 -15.95
C GLY A 273 -4.89 -22.23 -14.90
N VAL A 274 -5.04 -21.86 -13.60
CA VAL A 274 -4.36 -22.56 -12.50
C VAL A 274 -4.87 -23.99 -12.35
N VAL A 275 -6.18 -24.21 -12.37
CA VAL A 275 -6.81 -25.53 -12.26
C VAL A 275 -6.44 -26.42 -13.47
N GLU A 276 -6.45 -25.85 -14.68
CA GLU A 276 -5.99 -26.57 -15.88
C GLU A 276 -4.53 -27.00 -15.80
N TRP A 277 -3.65 -26.15 -15.20
CA TRP A 277 -2.29 -26.55 -14.96
C TRP A 277 -2.22 -27.68 -13.92
N ILE A 278 -2.98 -27.58 -12.82
CA ILE A 278 -3.08 -28.67 -11.82
C ILE A 278 -3.50 -29.96 -12.48
N ALA A 279 -4.49 -29.94 -13.39
CA ALA A 279 -4.96 -31.14 -14.12
C ALA A 279 -3.83 -31.81 -14.91
N ARG A 280 -2.92 -31.05 -15.49
CA ARG A 280 -1.77 -31.55 -16.30
C ARG A 280 -0.52 -31.86 -15.50
N ALA A 281 -0.40 -31.32 -14.26
CA ALA A 281 0.80 -31.48 -13.43
C ALA A 281 1.08 -32.98 -13.19
N ALA A 282 2.33 -33.40 -13.41
CA ALA A 282 2.76 -34.79 -13.17
C ALA A 282 2.70 -35.15 -11.68
N ARG A 283 3.07 -34.20 -10.81
CA ARG A 283 2.91 -34.28 -9.35
C ARG A 283 1.94 -33.18 -8.93
N LYS A 284 0.83 -33.58 -8.33
CA LYS A 284 -0.22 -32.65 -7.90
C LYS A 284 0.24 -31.86 -6.67
N PRO A 285 -0.11 -30.58 -6.57
CA PRO A 285 0.07 -29.83 -5.34
C PRO A 285 -0.64 -30.49 -4.15
N ARG A 286 -0.04 -30.43 -2.97
CA ARG A 286 -0.64 -30.97 -1.74
C ARG A 286 -1.75 -30.08 -1.16
N LEU A 287 -1.82 -28.82 -1.61
CA LEU A 287 -2.79 -27.83 -1.14
C LEU A 287 -2.91 -26.68 -2.14
N MET A 288 -4.12 -26.21 -2.35
CA MET A 288 -4.40 -24.92 -2.97
C MET A 288 -5.09 -24.01 -1.94
N ILE A 289 -4.50 -22.85 -1.65
CA ILE A 289 -5.15 -21.77 -0.88
C ILE A 289 -5.65 -20.76 -1.88
N ASN A 290 -6.97 -20.70 -2.06
CA ASN A 290 -7.61 -19.78 -3.00
C ASN A 290 -8.27 -18.64 -2.25
N ALA A 291 -7.88 -17.40 -2.56
CA ALA A 291 -8.56 -16.25 -2.02
C ALA A 291 -10.03 -16.23 -2.45
N SER A 292 -10.87 -15.78 -1.56
CA SER A 292 -12.27 -15.42 -1.73
C SER A 292 -12.51 -14.19 -0.85
N ALA A 293 -13.75 -13.80 -0.64
CA ALA A 293 -14.08 -12.68 0.22
C ALA A 293 -15.35 -12.94 1.03
N VAL A 294 -15.46 -12.27 2.18
CA VAL A 294 -16.71 -12.25 2.97
C VAL A 294 -17.92 -11.72 2.19
N GLY A 295 -17.67 -11.06 1.06
CA GLY A 295 -18.71 -10.71 0.09
C GLY A 295 -19.54 -11.91 -0.39
N TYR A 296 -19.05 -13.15 -0.21
CA TYR A 296 -19.82 -14.39 -0.43
C TYR A 296 -21.16 -14.39 0.31
N TYR A 297 -21.19 -13.86 1.52
CA TYR A 297 -22.40 -13.85 2.37
C TYR A 297 -23.35 -12.70 2.02
N GLY A 298 -22.91 -11.74 1.21
CA GLY A 298 -23.70 -10.57 0.86
C GLY A 298 -23.76 -9.52 1.97
N ILE A 299 -24.92 -8.94 2.16
CA ILE A 299 -25.17 -7.85 3.12
C ILE A 299 -26.26 -8.25 4.11
N GLN A 300 -26.18 -7.72 5.33
CA GLN A 300 -27.20 -7.91 6.37
C GLN A 300 -28.00 -6.63 6.56
N PRO A 301 -29.29 -6.73 6.96
CA PRO A 301 -30.06 -5.58 7.42
C PRO A 301 -29.32 -4.86 8.55
N GLN A 302 -29.37 -3.54 8.55
CA GLN A 302 -28.77 -2.74 9.63
C GLN A 302 -29.42 -3.09 10.97
N GLY A 303 -28.61 -3.24 12.03
CA GLY A 303 -29.08 -3.67 13.33
C GLY A 303 -29.27 -5.18 13.48
N SER A 304 -28.95 -5.99 12.45
CA SER A 304 -28.94 -7.45 12.61
C SER A 304 -27.93 -7.89 13.66
N GLU A 305 -28.39 -8.69 14.62
CA GLU A 305 -27.52 -9.31 15.63
C GLU A 305 -26.95 -10.67 15.17
N GLN A 306 -27.45 -11.20 14.06
CA GLN A 306 -26.99 -12.47 13.52
C GLN A 306 -25.53 -12.39 13.12
N VAL A 307 -24.73 -13.33 13.61
CA VAL A 307 -23.33 -13.54 13.20
C VAL A 307 -23.27 -14.71 12.24
N LEU A 308 -22.80 -14.45 11.02
CA LEU A 308 -22.64 -15.47 9.96
C LEU A 308 -21.33 -16.24 10.17
N ASN A 309 -21.29 -17.48 9.69
CA ASN A 309 -20.12 -18.35 9.73
C ASN A 309 -19.93 -19.08 8.39
N GLU A 310 -18.98 -19.99 8.31
CA GLU A 310 -18.62 -20.69 7.07
C GLU A 310 -19.76 -21.55 6.48
N ALA A 311 -20.74 -21.96 7.28
CA ALA A 311 -21.92 -22.70 6.86
C ALA A 311 -23.08 -21.81 6.39
N SER A 312 -23.00 -20.50 6.59
CA SER A 312 -24.06 -19.58 6.18
C SER A 312 -24.17 -19.47 4.66
N PRO A 313 -25.42 -19.37 4.12
CA PRO A 313 -25.64 -19.37 2.68
C PRO A 313 -25.22 -18.05 2.02
N PRO A 314 -24.90 -18.07 0.70
CA PRO A 314 -24.69 -16.88 -0.10
C PRO A 314 -25.99 -16.15 -0.43
N GLN A 315 -25.86 -14.95 -1.02
CA GLN A 315 -26.99 -14.15 -1.53
C GLN A 315 -26.94 -13.97 -3.04
N ALA A 316 -28.08 -13.55 -3.63
CA ALA A 316 -28.20 -13.31 -5.05
C ALA A 316 -27.79 -11.89 -5.48
N ILE A 317 -26.70 -11.34 -4.92
CA ILE A 317 -26.12 -10.05 -5.30
C ILE A 317 -24.76 -10.24 -6.00
N PHE A 318 -24.35 -9.26 -6.80
CA PHE A 318 -23.17 -9.39 -7.66
C PHE A 318 -21.91 -9.83 -6.88
N MET A 319 -21.64 -9.25 -5.72
CA MET A 319 -20.45 -9.62 -4.93
C MET A 319 -20.49 -11.07 -4.47
N SER A 320 -21.64 -11.52 -4.02
CA SER A 320 -21.82 -12.92 -3.59
C SER A 320 -21.70 -13.88 -4.76
N GLN A 321 -22.33 -13.56 -5.90
CA GLN A 321 -22.21 -14.34 -7.14
C GLN A 321 -20.76 -14.44 -7.64
N LEU A 322 -20.02 -13.32 -7.61
CA LEU A 322 -18.60 -13.29 -7.98
C LEU A 322 -17.76 -14.23 -7.11
N CYS A 323 -17.99 -14.25 -5.80
CA CYS A 323 -17.32 -15.15 -4.87
C CYS A 323 -17.71 -16.62 -5.14
N GLN A 324 -18.99 -16.90 -5.36
CA GLN A 324 -19.48 -18.25 -5.70
C GLN A 324 -18.85 -18.78 -6.99
N GLU A 325 -18.83 -17.97 -8.06
CA GLU A 325 -18.19 -18.31 -9.34
C GLU A 325 -16.70 -18.63 -9.13
N TRP A 326 -16.01 -17.79 -8.35
CA TRP A 326 -14.58 -17.96 -8.06
C TRP A 326 -14.31 -19.24 -7.26
N GLU A 327 -15.06 -19.47 -6.17
CA GLU A 327 -14.94 -20.66 -5.34
C GLU A 327 -15.30 -21.94 -6.10
N ALA A 328 -16.29 -21.89 -6.98
CA ALA A 328 -16.68 -23.04 -7.82
C ALA A 328 -15.54 -23.45 -8.76
N VAL A 329 -14.90 -22.49 -9.45
CA VAL A 329 -13.77 -22.77 -10.33
C VAL A 329 -12.59 -23.35 -9.53
N ALA A 330 -12.22 -22.74 -8.40
CA ALA A 330 -11.13 -23.22 -7.56
C ALA A 330 -11.39 -24.65 -7.05
N SER A 331 -12.64 -24.94 -6.68
CA SER A 331 -13.06 -26.25 -6.17
C SER A 331 -12.88 -27.40 -7.15
N ARG A 332 -12.81 -27.13 -8.45
CA ARG A 332 -12.51 -28.16 -9.47
C ARG A 332 -11.13 -28.80 -9.30
N ALA A 333 -10.18 -28.14 -8.59
CA ALA A 333 -8.90 -28.75 -8.27
C ALA A 333 -9.04 -30.04 -7.42
N ARG A 334 -10.16 -30.19 -6.68
CA ARG A 334 -10.48 -31.42 -5.91
C ARG A 334 -10.68 -32.64 -6.80
N GLU A 335 -11.16 -32.44 -8.04
CA GLU A 335 -11.32 -33.51 -9.03
C GLU A 335 -9.98 -34.15 -9.40
N HIS A 336 -8.89 -33.42 -9.15
CA HIS A 336 -7.50 -33.86 -9.37
C HIS A 336 -6.78 -34.27 -8.07
N GLY A 337 -7.52 -34.46 -6.97
CA GLY A 337 -6.97 -34.87 -5.68
C GLY A 337 -6.28 -33.76 -4.88
N VAL A 338 -6.48 -32.47 -5.25
CA VAL A 338 -5.87 -31.33 -4.55
C VAL A 338 -6.89 -30.73 -3.58
N PRO A 339 -6.65 -30.74 -2.26
CA PRO A 339 -7.48 -30.06 -1.29
C PRO A 339 -7.44 -28.53 -1.50
N VAL A 340 -8.60 -27.87 -1.39
CA VAL A 340 -8.76 -26.44 -1.66
C VAL A 340 -9.29 -25.72 -0.43
N ALA A 341 -8.45 -24.89 0.18
CA ALA A 341 -8.86 -23.94 1.21
C ALA A 341 -9.38 -22.65 0.55
N LEU A 342 -10.67 -22.41 0.71
CA LEU A 342 -11.35 -21.23 0.19
C LEU A 342 -11.28 -20.13 1.26
N ALA A 343 -10.33 -19.25 1.15
CA ALA A 343 -10.01 -18.22 2.13
C ALA A 343 -10.88 -16.97 1.90
N ARG A 344 -12.01 -16.84 2.61
CA ARG A 344 -12.94 -15.71 2.56
C ARG A 344 -12.41 -14.56 3.39
N PHE A 345 -11.67 -13.66 2.75
CA PHE A 345 -11.06 -12.51 3.42
C PHE A 345 -12.09 -11.46 3.81
N GLY A 346 -12.03 -11.00 5.07
CA GLY A 346 -12.55 -9.71 5.49
C GLY A 346 -11.74 -8.55 4.90
N LEU A 347 -12.06 -7.34 5.28
CA LEU A 347 -11.29 -6.16 4.92
C LEU A 347 -9.91 -6.23 5.59
N VAL A 348 -8.85 -6.35 4.80
CA VAL A 348 -7.49 -6.54 5.32
C VAL A 348 -6.91 -5.19 5.74
N PHE A 349 -6.65 -5.03 7.04
CA PHE A 349 -5.99 -3.86 7.61
C PHE A 349 -4.48 -4.05 7.61
N GLY A 350 -3.78 -3.03 7.13
CA GLY A 350 -2.35 -2.94 7.10
C GLY A 350 -1.91 -1.53 6.72
N ARG A 351 -0.63 -1.27 6.71
CA ARG A 351 -0.07 0.03 6.31
C ARG A 351 -0.27 0.33 4.83
N GLY A 352 -0.74 -0.65 4.05
CA GLY A 352 -1.20 -0.55 2.66
C GLY A 352 -2.67 -0.95 2.51
N GLY A 353 -3.10 -1.18 1.25
CA GLY A 353 -4.46 -1.59 0.95
C GLY A 353 -5.50 -0.50 1.13
N ALA A 354 -6.63 -0.81 1.77
CA ALA A 354 -7.75 0.13 1.94
C ALA A 354 -7.62 1.04 3.17
N LEU A 355 -6.95 0.59 4.23
CA LEU A 355 -6.90 1.29 5.52
C LEU A 355 -6.36 2.73 5.42
N PRO A 356 -5.25 3.02 4.70
CA PRO A 356 -4.75 4.40 4.57
C PRO A 356 -5.79 5.36 4.00
N SER A 357 -6.55 4.94 3.00
CA SER A 357 -7.62 5.75 2.41
C SER A 357 -8.79 5.94 3.38
N MET A 358 -9.09 4.95 4.22
CA MET A 358 -10.11 5.06 5.26
C MET A 358 -9.68 6.00 6.39
N LEU A 359 -8.40 6.06 6.72
CA LEU A 359 -7.84 6.92 7.77
C LEU A 359 -7.60 8.36 7.28
N LEU A 360 -7.52 8.61 5.98
CA LEU A 360 -7.24 9.93 5.43
C LEU A 360 -8.18 11.04 5.93
N PRO A 361 -9.52 10.86 5.95
CA PRO A 361 -10.42 11.89 6.49
C PRO A 361 -10.12 12.22 7.97
N PHE A 362 -9.77 11.21 8.77
CA PHE A 362 -9.41 11.40 10.18
C PHE A 362 -8.11 12.18 10.33
N ARG A 363 -7.07 11.84 9.55
CA ARG A 363 -5.79 12.57 9.52
C ARG A 363 -5.98 14.05 9.17
N LEU A 364 -6.92 14.34 8.29
CA LEU A 364 -7.28 15.71 7.89
C LEU A 364 -8.24 16.42 8.87
N GLY A 365 -8.69 15.75 9.95
CA GLY A 365 -9.62 16.31 10.94
C GLY A 365 -11.10 16.26 10.52
N PHE A 366 -11.43 15.62 9.39
CA PHE A 366 -12.79 15.47 8.86
C PHE A 366 -13.37 14.07 9.09
N GLY A 367 -12.79 13.29 9.99
CA GLY A 367 -13.25 11.94 10.30
C GLY A 367 -14.60 11.91 11.02
N GLY A 368 -15.36 10.83 10.79
CA GLY A 368 -16.64 10.61 11.46
C GLY A 368 -17.38 9.39 10.94
N ARG A 369 -18.62 9.23 11.43
CA ARG A 369 -19.48 8.15 11.00
C ARG A 369 -19.89 8.29 9.52
N MET A 370 -20.00 7.16 8.82
CA MET A 370 -20.48 7.10 7.44
C MET A 370 -21.92 6.53 7.43
N GLY A 371 -22.84 7.27 6.82
CA GLY A 371 -24.26 6.93 6.84
C GLY A 371 -24.82 6.85 8.24
N THR A 372 -25.45 5.73 8.61
CA THR A 372 -25.95 5.48 9.97
C THR A 372 -24.83 5.12 10.95
N GLY A 373 -23.69 4.61 10.44
CA GLY A 373 -22.61 4.09 11.25
C GLY A 373 -22.88 2.73 11.90
N GLN A 374 -24.06 2.13 11.67
CA GLN A 374 -24.48 0.85 12.29
C GLN A 374 -24.06 -0.38 11.48
N GLN A 375 -23.61 -0.18 10.23
CA GLN A 375 -23.11 -1.28 9.41
C GLN A 375 -21.90 -1.94 10.05
N ARG A 376 -21.94 -3.27 10.18
CA ARG A 376 -20.84 -4.06 10.73
C ARG A 376 -19.77 -4.31 9.68
N SER A 377 -18.53 -4.32 10.12
CA SER A 377 -17.36 -4.56 9.26
C SER A 377 -16.63 -5.81 9.69
N SER A 378 -16.54 -6.78 8.78
CA SER A 378 -15.68 -7.95 8.95
C SER A 378 -14.30 -7.63 8.40
N TRP A 379 -13.29 -7.64 9.23
CA TRP A 379 -11.93 -7.21 8.97
C TRP A 379 -10.90 -8.20 9.52
N ILE A 380 -9.66 -8.08 9.12
CA ILE A 380 -8.53 -8.83 9.68
C ILE A 380 -7.25 -8.01 9.56
N HIS A 381 -6.37 -8.09 10.55
CA HIS A 381 -5.03 -7.52 10.47
C HIS A 381 -4.15 -8.34 9.51
N ILE A 382 -3.27 -7.69 8.72
CA ILE A 382 -2.41 -8.37 7.74
C ILE A 382 -1.52 -9.46 8.39
N ALA A 383 -1.02 -9.25 9.61
CA ALA A 383 -0.23 -10.25 10.31
C ALA A 383 -1.06 -11.49 10.69
N ASP A 384 -2.32 -11.29 11.11
CA ASP A 384 -3.24 -12.40 11.41
C ASP A 384 -3.72 -13.11 10.15
N LEU A 385 -3.89 -12.38 9.03
CA LEU A 385 -4.16 -12.99 7.74
C LEU A 385 -3.04 -13.95 7.35
N LEU A 386 -1.78 -13.51 7.41
CA LEU A 386 -0.63 -14.36 7.09
C LEU A 386 -0.49 -15.51 8.09
N GLY A 387 -0.75 -15.25 9.38
CA GLY A 387 -0.79 -16.27 10.42
C GLY A 387 -1.85 -17.34 10.16
N ALA A 388 -3.05 -16.93 9.77
CA ALA A 388 -4.14 -17.83 9.39
C ALA A 388 -3.80 -18.63 8.11
N MET A 389 -3.13 -18.01 7.12
CA MET A 389 -2.64 -18.72 5.95
C MET A 389 -1.59 -19.77 6.32
N ALA A 390 -0.64 -19.45 7.21
CA ALA A 390 0.35 -20.37 7.72
C ALA A 390 -0.29 -21.50 8.56
N HIS A 391 -1.36 -21.19 9.30
CA HIS A 391 -2.13 -22.21 10.02
C HIS A 391 -2.82 -23.19 9.07
N VAL A 392 -3.52 -22.69 8.05
CA VAL A 392 -4.15 -23.48 6.98
C VAL A 392 -3.10 -24.31 6.20
N TRP A 393 -1.93 -23.75 5.95
CA TRP A 393 -0.81 -24.43 5.33
C TRP A 393 -0.37 -25.67 6.14
N ARG A 394 -0.31 -25.56 7.49
CA ARG A 394 0.04 -26.67 8.37
C ARG A 394 -1.02 -27.77 8.40
N LEU A 395 -2.30 -27.41 8.30
CA LEU A 395 -3.41 -28.36 8.26
C LEU A 395 -3.38 -29.24 6.99
N GLY A 396 -2.77 -28.77 5.90
CA GLY A 396 -2.64 -29.52 4.65
C GLY A 396 -3.99 -29.98 4.12
N ALA A 397 -4.20 -31.28 3.96
CA ALA A 397 -5.45 -31.82 3.46
C ALA A 397 -6.66 -31.52 4.34
N ASN A 398 -6.47 -31.37 5.67
CA ASN A 398 -7.54 -31.02 6.60
C ASN A 398 -8.00 -29.55 6.45
N ALA A 399 -7.31 -28.77 5.62
CA ALA A 399 -7.71 -27.40 5.32
C ALA A 399 -8.78 -27.31 4.23
N ASP A 400 -9.20 -28.42 3.61
CA ASP A 400 -10.20 -28.37 2.54
C ASP A 400 -11.52 -27.73 2.99
N GLY A 401 -12.11 -26.89 2.12
CA GLY A 401 -13.36 -26.15 2.36
C GLY A 401 -13.19 -24.68 2.67
N ALA A 402 -14.29 -24.04 3.06
CA ALA A 402 -14.33 -22.60 3.32
C ALA A 402 -13.74 -22.22 4.69
N TRP A 403 -13.08 -21.08 4.75
CA TRP A 403 -12.50 -20.48 5.94
C TRP A 403 -12.76 -18.98 5.95
N ASN A 404 -13.32 -18.45 7.02
CA ASN A 404 -13.44 -17.01 7.20
C ASN A 404 -12.17 -16.43 7.79
N PHE A 405 -11.47 -15.64 7.02
CA PHE A 405 -10.29 -14.90 7.45
C PHE A 405 -10.74 -13.52 7.92
N THR A 406 -11.35 -13.49 9.11
CA THR A 406 -11.84 -12.29 9.78
C THR A 406 -11.36 -12.27 11.21
N ALA A 407 -11.20 -11.08 11.81
CA ALA A 407 -10.95 -10.95 13.24
C ALA A 407 -12.19 -11.39 14.06
N PRO A 408 -12.02 -11.77 15.33
CA PRO A 408 -13.16 -12.14 16.18
C PRO A 408 -14.14 -10.98 16.42
N GLU A 409 -13.62 -9.75 16.53
CA GLU A 409 -14.45 -8.55 16.71
C GLU A 409 -15.04 -8.08 15.38
N GLN A 410 -16.35 -7.78 15.39
CA GLN A 410 -17.10 -7.25 14.26
C GLN A 410 -17.61 -5.84 14.59
N PRO A 411 -16.76 -4.78 14.54
CA PRO A 411 -17.14 -3.44 14.94
C PRO A 411 -18.19 -2.86 14.00
N THR A 412 -19.02 -1.97 14.50
CA THR A 412 -19.79 -1.06 13.64
C THR A 412 -18.85 -0.03 13.01
N GLN A 413 -19.28 0.57 11.91
CA GLN A 413 -18.49 1.64 11.29
C GLN A 413 -18.29 2.83 12.24
N GLN A 414 -19.27 3.11 13.10
CA GLN A 414 -19.14 4.14 14.13
C GLN A 414 -18.08 3.76 15.17
N ALA A 415 -18.02 2.51 15.61
CA ALA A 415 -16.99 2.03 16.54
C ALA A 415 -15.59 2.11 15.90
N PHE A 416 -15.47 1.71 14.63
CA PHE A 416 -14.23 1.90 13.87
C PHE A 416 -13.83 3.38 13.80
N ALA A 417 -14.78 4.28 13.49
CA ALA A 417 -14.51 5.72 13.39
C ALA A 417 -14.02 6.30 14.73
N GLN A 418 -14.62 5.88 15.84
CA GLN A 418 -14.19 6.28 17.18
C GLN A 418 -12.79 5.75 17.53
N ALA A 419 -12.52 4.48 17.24
CA ALA A 419 -11.20 3.89 17.45
C ALA A 419 -10.13 4.59 16.61
N ALA A 420 -10.40 4.83 15.33
CA ALA A 420 -9.46 5.52 14.43
C ALA A 420 -9.17 6.96 14.89
N ALA A 421 -10.19 7.69 15.32
CA ALA A 421 -10.04 9.03 15.86
C ALA A 421 -9.22 9.06 17.16
N ALA A 422 -9.44 8.10 18.05
CA ALA A 422 -8.71 7.98 19.31
C ALA A 422 -7.22 7.70 19.06
N GLU A 423 -6.88 6.73 18.20
CA GLU A 423 -5.49 6.37 17.89
C GLU A 423 -4.76 7.49 17.13
N LEU A 424 -5.45 8.23 16.27
CA LEU A 424 -4.90 9.39 15.55
C LEU A 424 -4.88 10.68 16.37
N HIS A 425 -5.45 10.68 17.58
CA HIS A 425 -5.63 11.88 18.41
C HIS A 425 -6.37 12.99 17.66
N ARG A 426 -7.43 12.64 16.92
CA ARG A 426 -8.26 13.54 16.10
C ARG A 426 -9.74 13.43 16.48
N PRO A 427 -10.53 14.50 16.26
CA PRO A 427 -11.97 14.42 16.50
C PRO A 427 -12.65 13.49 15.47
N SER A 428 -13.75 12.84 15.90
CA SER A 428 -14.65 12.04 15.04
C SER A 428 -16.04 12.69 15.01
N VAL A 429 -16.13 13.88 14.43
CA VAL A 429 -17.34 14.73 14.53
C VAL A 429 -18.00 15.04 13.20
N VAL A 430 -17.34 14.79 12.06
CA VAL A 430 -17.89 15.13 10.75
C VAL A 430 -18.54 13.90 10.12
N PRO A 431 -19.90 13.81 10.09
CA PRO A 431 -20.57 12.68 9.49
C PRO A 431 -20.50 12.76 7.97
N THR A 432 -20.25 11.62 7.32
CA THR A 432 -20.35 11.47 5.87
C THR A 432 -21.74 10.96 5.52
N PRO A 433 -22.63 11.77 4.91
CA PRO A 433 -23.96 11.30 4.51
C PRO A 433 -23.90 10.15 3.49
N ALA A 434 -24.87 9.24 3.53
CA ALA A 434 -24.90 8.09 2.61
C ALA A 434 -25.23 8.49 1.17
N TRP A 435 -25.98 9.56 0.92
CA TRP A 435 -26.46 9.92 -0.41
C TRP A 435 -25.33 10.27 -1.40
N PRO A 436 -24.28 11.05 -1.04
CA PRO A 436 -23.19 11.29 -1.98
C PRO A 436 -22.42 10.01 -2.33
N VAL A 437 -22.22 9.13 -1.33
CA VAL A 437 -21.53 7.85 -1.53
C VAL A 437 -22.32 6.98 -2.50
N ARG A 438 -23.66 6.89 -2.35
CA ARG A 438 -24.54 6.17 -3.28
C ARG A 438 -24.52 6.79 -4.68
N LEU A 439 -24.58 8.14 -4.74
CA LEU A 439 -24.54 8.84 -6.03
C LEU A 439 -23.24 8.63 -6.78
N LEU A 440 -22.10 8.66 -6.11
CA LEU A 440 -20.78 8.53 -6.74
C LEU A 440 -20.44 7.07 -7.09
N LEU A 441 -20.70 6.13 -6.20
CA LEU A 441 -20.27 4.74 -6.33
C LEU A 441 -21.33 3.80 -6.89
N GLY A 442 -22.63 4.19 -6.90
CA GLY A 442 -23.71 3.34 -7.36
C GLY A 442 -23.78 2.03 -6.57
N GLU A 443 -23.83 0.88 -7.25
CA GLU A 443 -23.90 -0.46 -6.64
C GLU A 443 -22.73 -0.75 -5.67
N GLN A 444 -21.53 -0.23 -5.94
CA GLN A 444 -20.37 -0.37 -5.05
C GLN A 444 -20.56 0.26 -3.67
N SER A 445 -21.46 1.23 -3.54
CA SER A 445 -21.71 1.90 -2.26
C SER A 445 -22.11 0.91 -1.15
N ALA A 446 -22.69 -0.21 -1.51
CA ALA A 446 -23.05 -1.28 -0.58
C ALA A 446 -21.83 -1.82 0.19
N LEU A 447 -20.63 -1.81 -0.41
CA LEU A 447 -19.39 -2.23 0.27
C LEU A 447 -18.99 -1.32 1.42
N LEU A 448 -19.46 -0.08 1.44
CA LEU A 448 -19.12 0.94 2.43
C LEU A 448 -20.28 1.25 3.39
N LEU A 449 -21.51 1.22 2.86
CA LEU A 449 -22.72 1.63 3.57
C LEU A 449 -23.51 0.48 4.18
N GLU A 450 -23.22 -0.73 3.74
CA GLU A 450 -23.81 -1.97 4.21
C GLU A 450 -22.69 -2.86 4.77
N GLY A 451 -23.05 -3.98 5.37
CA GLY A 451 -22.05 -4.89 5.92
C GLY A 451 -22.66 -6.17 6.46
N ALA A 452 -21.81 -7.03 6.96
CA ALA A 452 -22.21 -8.25 7.61
C ALA A 452 -21.24 -8.59 8.77
N ALA A 453 -21.76 -9.14 9.83
CA ALA A 453 -20.97 -9.68 10.94
C ALA A 453 -20.61 -11.14 10.62
N ILE A 454 -19.33 -11.42 10.40
CA ILE A 454 -18.85 -12.74 9.95
C ILE A 454 -17.77 -13.24 10.90
N ALA A 455 -18.07 -14.31 11.63
CA ALA A 455 -17.14 -14.92 12.57
C ALA A 455 -16.15 -15.85 11.87
N PRO A 456 -14.89 -15.91 12.35
CA PRO A 456 -13.88 -16.88 11.93
C PRO A 456 -14.07 -18.21 12.68
N ALA A 457 -15.28 -18.80 12.59
CA ALA A 457 -15.66 -19.91 13.46
C ALA A 457 -14.73 -21.12 13.29
N ARG A 458 -14.36 -21.44 12.06
CA ARG A 458 -13.47 -22.56 11.76
C ARG A 458 -12.03 -22.31 12.17
N LEU A 459 -11.51 -21.07 12.03
CA LEU A 459 -10.17 -20.72 12.51
C LEU A 459 -10.09 -20.88 14.05
N LEU A 460 -11.08 -20.36 14.77
CA LEU A 460 -11.14 -20.49 16.23
C LEU A 460 -11.26 -21.97 16.67
N ALA A 461 -12.13 -22.73 16.04
CA ALA A 461 -12.31 -24.14 16.33
C ALA A 461 -11.04 -24.99 16.02
N SER A 462 -10.22 -24.55 15.06
CA SER A 462 -8.96 -25.23 14.74
C SER A 462 -7.76 -24.83 15.62
N GLY A 463 -7.98 -23.97 16.63
CA GLY A 463 -6.97 -23.53 17.59
C GLY A 463 -6.10 -22.37 17.09
N PHE A 464 -6.54 -21.61 16.09
CA PHE A 464 -5.84 -20.40 15.69
C PHE A 464 -6.02 -19.29 16.72
N SER A 465 -4.93 -18.64 17.11
CA SER A 465 -4.95 -17.49 18.03
C SER A 465 -4.62 -16.21 17.28
N PHE A 466 -5.51 -15.22 17.39
CA PHE A 466 -5.33 -13.90 16.79
C PHE A 466 -4.37 -13.06 17.64
N ARG A 467 -3.49 -12.35 16.97
CA ARG A 467 -2.59 -11.36 17.56
C ARG A 467 -3.30 -10.02 17.77
N PHE A 468 -4.21 -9.69 16.88
CA PHE A 468 -4.98 -8.45 16.87
C PHE A 468 -6.49 -8.77 16.82
N PRO A 469 -7.08 -9.26 17.92
CA PRO A 469 -8.48 -9.67 17.95
C PRO A 469 -9.48 -8.49 17.90
N THR A 470 -9.04 -7.27 18.28
CA THR A 470 -9.88 -6.06 18.30
C THR A 470 -9.37 -4.99 17.33
N VAL A 471 -10.31 -4.18 16.82
CA VAL A 471 -9.99 -3.08 15.89
C VAL A 471 -9.04 -2.05 16.51
N ARG A 472 -9.16 -1.84 17.83
CA ARG A 472 -8.29 -0.90 18.55
C ARG A 472 -6.84 -1.38 18.57
N GLU A 473 -6.60 -2.65 18.91
CA GLU A 473 -5.24 -3.23 18.89
C GLU A 473 -4.64 -3.18 17.50
N ALA A 474 -5.43 -3.46 16.46
CA ALA A 474 -4.98 -3.40 15.08
C ALA A 474 -4.61 -1.96 14.66
N LEU A 475 -5.44 -0.97 15.03
CA LEU A 475 -5.14 0.43 14.71
C LEU A 475 -3.93 0.94 15.49
N ALA A 476 -3.75 0.56 16.74
CA ALA A 476 -2.58 0.92 17.56
C ALA A 476 -1.25 0.42 16.94
N ASP A 477 -1.26 -0.74 16.22
CA ASP A 477 -0.07 -1.25 15.51
C ASP A 477 0.15 -0.53 14.15
N LEU A 478 -0.92 -0.05 13.51
CA LEU A 478 -0.89 0.41 12.11
C LEU A 478 -0.85 1.94 11.95
N VAL A 479 -1.22 2.70 12.97
CA VAL A 479 -1.25 4.16 12.98
C VAL A 479 0.01 4.73 13.61
#